data_5a417a75514ae275a67974fa3dd0d810
#
_entry.id   5a417a75514ae275a67974fa3dd0d810
#
_cell.length_a   1.000
_cell.length_b   1.000
_cell.length_c   1.000
_cell.angle_alpha   90.00
_cell.angle_beta   90.00
_cell.angle_gamma   90.00
#
_symmetry.space_group_name_H-M   'P 1'
#
loop_
_entity.id
_entity.type
_entity.pdbx_description
1 polymer ?
#
loop_
_entity_poly.entity_id
_entity_poly.type
_entity_poly.pdbx_seq_one_letter_code
_entity_poly.pdbx_strand_id
1 'polypeptide(L)'
;LGVLVIMYIGATIKDVPYSAWGAELAQGYNERTLIMSWKEAFTVSGSLIGAMTPAIIVFWGYTKPTDNVYFLTIALVIIMPILIFNMLAVVPEHPVKESDSNRLPLRESFKYVWANEPYRKLVIIFLFSTIGSAMTNSLSFFFVKHVLLAGDLYGFYLAPYFLSQIIAIPLWFKLSAKV
;
A
#
# COMPACT_ATOMS: atom_id res chain seq x y z
N LEU A 1 14.29 -0.73 18.08
CA LEU A 1 13.80 0.54 17.53
C LEU A 1 14.53 0.88 16.21
N GLY A 2 15.88 0.82 16.15
CA GLY A 2 16.67 1.16 14.96
C GLY A 2 16.29 0.36 13.70
N VAL A 3 16.07 -0.94 13.82
CA VAL A 3 15.66 -1.80 12.70
C VAL A 3 14.30 -1.35 12.13
N LEU A 4 13.34 -1.00 12.97
CA LEU A 4 12.04 -0.49 12.52
C LEU A 4 12.19 0.82 11.74
N VAL A 5 13.02 1.74 12.21
CA VAL A 5 13.28 3.00 11.50
C VAL A 5 13.87 2.73 10.12
N ILE A 6 14.86 1.84 10.01
CA ILE A 6 15.48 1.45 8.73
C ILE A 6 14.44 0.83 7.79
N MET A 7 13.58 -0.04 8.30
CA MET A 7 12.50 -0.65 7.51
C MET A 7 11.51 0.39 6.97
N TYR A 8 11.09 1.36 7.80
CA TYR A 8 10.20 2.43 7.37
C TYR A 8 10.84 3.35 6.34
N ILE A 9 12.12 3.70 6.52
CA ILE A 9 12.88 4.49 5.53
C ILE A 9 12.95 3.72 4.20
N GLY A 10 13.30 2.43 4.23
CA GLY A 10 13.35 1.59 3.04
C GLY A 10 12.00 1.48 2.32
N ALA A 11 10.91 1.33 3.07
CA ALA A 11 9.56 1.33 2.52
C ALA A 11 9.23 2.66 1.84
N THR A 12 9.53 3.79 2.47
CA THR A 12 9.27 5.12 1.90
C THR A 12 10.09 5.37 0.64
N ILE A 13 11.37 4.99 0.62
CA ILE A 13 12.25 5.10 -0.56
C ILE A 13 11.69 4.32 -1.75
N LYS A 14 11.05 3.19 -1.51
CA LYS A 14 10.40 2.39 -2.54
C LYS A 14 9.05 2.99 -2.97
N ASP A 15 8.20 3.37 -2.02
CA ASP A 15 6.80 3.71 -2.29
C ASP A 15 6.63 5.06 -3.01
N VAL A 16 7.50 6.02 -2.73
CA VAL A 16 7.44 7.35 -3.38
C VAL A 16 7.73 7.27 -4.88
N PRO A 17 8.88 6.71 -5.33
CA PRO A 17 9.15 6.56 -6.76
C PRO A 17 8.14 5.66 -7.47
N TYR A 18 7.71 4.57 -6.84
CA TYR A 18 6.71 3.66 -7.40
C TYR A 18 5.36 4.36 -7.65
N SER A 19 4.94 5.21 -6.73
CA SER A 19 3.69 5.97 -6.88
C SER A 19 3.80 7.08 -7.93
N ALA A 20 4.95 7.75 -8.01
CA ALA A 20 5.23 8.76 -9.04
C ALA A 20 5.23 8.11 -10.44
N TRP A 21 5.93 7.00 -10.59
CA TRP A 21 5.99 6.26 -11.85
C TRP A 21 4.61 5.79 -12.34
N GLY A 22 3.79 5.23 -11.43
CA GLY A 22 2.41 4.87 -11.76
C GLY A 22 1.54 6.05 -12.22
N ALA A 23 1.83 7.27 -11.76
CA ALA A 23 1.14 8.48 -12.20
C ALA A 23 1.63 8.98 -13.57
N GLU A 24 2.89 8.72 -13.92
CA GLU A 24 3.51 9.11 -15.20
C GLU A 24 3.14 8.17 -16.35
N LEU A 25 2.84 6.90 -16.05
CA LEU A 25 2.44 5.90 -17.06
C LEU A 25 1.11 6.24 -17.75
N ALA A 26 0.25 7.04 -17.13
CA ALA A 26 -1.06 7.39 -17.65
C ALA A 26 -1.07 8.83 -18.18
N GLN A 27 -1.48 9.01 -19.43
CA GLN A 27 -1.61 10.32 -20.06
C GLN A 27 -2.97 10.97 -19.81
N GLY A 28 -4.02 10.17 -19.51
CA GLY A 28 -5.38 10.62 -19.29
C GLY A 28 -5.90 10.34 -17.88
N TYR A 29 -6.95 11.10 -17.48
CA TYR A 29 -7.60 10.93 -16.19
C TYR A 29 -8.13 9.50 -15.99
N ASN A 30 -8.83 8.96 -17.00
CA ASN A 30 -9.43 7.63 -16.93
C ASN A 30 -8.37 6.52 -16.86
N GLU A 31 -7.29 6.66 -17.61
CA GLU A 31 -6.16 5.70 -17.57
C GLU A 31 -5.47 5.72 -16.22
N ARG A 32 -5.24 6.91 -15.66
CA ARG A 32 -4.66 7.06 -14.32
C ARG A 32 -5.56 6.43 -13.27
N THR A 33 -6.86 6.66 -13.33
CA THR A 33 -7.82 6.05 -12.41
C THR A 33 -7.82 4.53 -12.54
N LEU A 34 -7.74 4.00 -13.75
CA LEU A 34 -7.69 2.57 -14.01
C LEU A 34 -6.41 1.94 -13.40
N ILE A 35 -5.24 2.52 -13.67
CA ILE A 35 -3.95 2.02 -13.13
C ILE A 35 -3.97 2.05 -11.60
N MET A 36 -4.45 3.14 -10.99
CA MET A 36 -4.54 3.26 -9.54
C MET A 36 -5.56 2.27 -8.95
N SER A 37 -6.66 2.01 -9.63
CA SER A 37 -7.65 1.00 -9.21
C SER A 37 -7.08 -0.42 -9.23
N TRP A 38 -6.31 -0.78 -10.25
CA TRP A 38 -5.62 -2.07 -10.30
C TRP A 38 -4.54 -2.19 -9.22
N LYS A 39 -3.73 -1.13 -9.05
CA LYS A 39 -2.74 -1.06 -7.96
C LYS A 39 -3.42 -1.33 -6.61
N GLU A 40 -4.53 -0.66 -6.33
CA GLU A 40 -5.27 -0.82 -5.08
C GLU A 40 -5.85 -2.24 -4.94
N ALA A 41 -6.44 -2.78 -6.01
CA ALA A 41 -6.96 -4.14 -6.00
C ALA A 41 -5.89 -5.18 -5.64
N PHE A 42 -4.69 -5.08 -6.23
CA PHE A 42 -3.57 -5.96 -5.90
C PHE A 42 -3.03 -5.73 -4.48
N THR A 43 -2.99 -4.48 -4.02
CA THR A 43 -2.57 -4.14 -2.64
C THR A 43 -3.51 -4.76 -1.61
N VAL A 44 -4.82 -4.61 -1.80
CA VAL A 44 -5.84 -5.17 -0.91
C VAL A 44 -5.83 -6.70 -0.96
N SER A 45 -5.70 -7.30 -2.15
CA SER A 45 -5.61 -8.75 -2.31
C SER A 45 -4.37 -9.32 -1.64
N GLY A 46 -3.22 -8.67 -1.79
CA GLY A 46 -1.98 -9.05 -1.10
C GLY A 46 -2.10 -8.93 0.42
N SER A 47 -2.76 -7.87 0.91
CA SER A 47 -3.03 -7.68 2.34
C SER A 47 -3.96 -8.77 2.90
N LEU A 48 -4.97 -9.17 2.15
CA LEU A 48 -5.85 -10.28 2.53
C LEU A 48 -5.07 -11.59 2.63
N ILE A 49 -4.26 -11.93 1.63
CA ILE A 49 -3.41 -13.14 1.63
C ILE A 49 -2.45 -13.09 2.83
N GLY A 50 -1.78 -11.97 3.04
CA GLY A 50 -0.86 -11.79 4.17
C GLY A 50 -1.55 -11.94 5.53
N ALA A 51 -2.75 -11.38 5.70
CA ALA A 51 -3.53 -11.48 6.92
C ALA A 51 -4.05 -12.90 7.19
N MET A 52 -4.38 -13.67 6.14
CA MET A 52 -4.82 -15.05 6.26
C MET A 52 -3.69 -16.06 6.43
N THR A 53 -2.47 -15.70 6.05
CA THR A 53 -1.31 -16.61 6.11
C THR A 53 -1.09 -17.25 7.49
N PRO A 54 -1.13 -16.52 8.62
CA PRO A 54 -0.98 -17.14 9.94
C PRO A 54 -2.05 -18.20 10.23
N ALA A 55 -3.29 -17.93 9.87
CA ALA A 55 -4.39 -18.87 10.08
C ALA A 55 -4.23 -20.16 9.23
N ILE A 56 -3.76 -20.03 7.99
CA ILE A 56 -3.47 -21.16 7.10
C ILE A 56 -2.32 -22.00 7.64
N ILE A 57 -1.27 -21.37 8.14
CA ILE A 57 -0.09 -22.05 8.68
C ILE A 57 -0.44 -22.83 9.96
N VAL A 58 -1.28 -22.26 10.83
CA VAL A 58 -1.81 -22.94 12.01
C VAL A 58 -2.64 -24.16 11.60
N PHE A 59 -3.45 -24.06 10.55
CA PHE A 59 -4.23 -25.18 10.02
C PHE A 59 -3.35 -26.34 9.51
N TRP A 60 -2.13 -26.04 9.03
CA TRP A 60 -1.13 -27.04 8.64
C TRP A 60 -0.35 -27.64 9.82
N GLY A 61 -0.68 -27.26 11.06
CA GLY A 61 -0.08 -27.80 12.27
C GLY A 61 1.12 -27.00 12.80
N TYR A 62 1.48 -25.88 12.20
CA TYR A 62 2.55 -25.00 12.69
C TYR A 62 1.98 -23.96 13.62
N THR A 63 2.17 -24.13 14.92
CA THR A 63 1.54 -23.27 15.96
C THR A 63 2.48 -22.23 16.55
N LYS A 64 3.77 -22.29 16.23
CA LYS A 64 4.75 -21.33 16.78
C LYS A 64 4.68 -20.00 16.02
N PRO A 65 4.66 -18.84 16.72
CA PRO A 65 4.71 -17.53 16.08
C PRO A 65 5.92 -17.34 15.15
N THR A 66 7.04 -18.01 15.44
CA THR A 66 8.26 -18.00 14.62
C THR A 66 8.03 -18.63 13.24
N ASP A 67 7.17 -19.62 13.13
CA ASP A 67 6.89 -20.31 11.87
C ASP A 67 6.20 -19.36 10.89
N ASN A 68 5.27 -18.55 11.38
CA ASN A 68 4.59 -17.52 10.57
C ASN A 68 5.59 -16.53 9.96
N VAL A 69 6.52 -16.03 10.78
CA VAL A 69 7.55 -15.09 10.32
C VAL A 69 8.47 -15.76 9.30
N TYR A 70 8.84 -17.02 9.53
CA TYR A 70 9.71 -17.79 8.65
C TYR A 70 9.08 -17.98 7.26
N PHE A 71 7.84 -18.48 7.20
CA PHE A 71 7.14 -18.69 5.93
C PHE A 71 6.90 -17.39 5.17
N LEU A 72 6.46 -16.32 5.86
CA LEU A 72 6.27 -15.02 5.24
C LEU A 72 7.59 -14.44 4.71
N THR A 73 8.68 -14.60 5.45
CA THR A 73 10.00 -14.12 5.02
C THR A 73 10.48 -14.87 3.79
N ILE A 74 10.37 -16.20 3.74
CA ILE A 74 10.76 -16.99 2.57
C ILE A 74 9.92 -16.60 1.36
N ALA A 75 8.59 -16.51 1.52
CA ALA A 75 7.70 -16.11 0.45
C ALA A 75 8.08 -14.73 -0.10
N LEU A 76 8.38 -13.77 0.76
CA LEU A 76 8.75 -12.42 0.38
C LEU A 76 10.11 -12.38 -0.33
N VAL A 77 11.11 -13.11 0.17
CA VAL A 77 12.45 -13.18 -0.43
C VAL A 77 12.42 -13.83 -1.82
N ILE A 78 11.50 -14.76 -2.08
CA ILE A 78 11.37 -15.41 -3.39
C ILE A 78 10.51 -14.57 -4.33
N ILE A 79 9.32 -14.16 -3.88
CA ILE A 79 8.31 -13.52 -4.75
C ILE A 79 8.72 -12.10 -5.11
N MET A 80 9.28 -11.33 -4.17
CA MET A 80 9.59 -9.92 -4.38
C MET A 80 10.61 -9.69 -5.52
N PRO A 81 11.76 -10.40 -5.59
CA PRO A 81 12.69 -10.24 -6.70
C PRO A 81 12.07 -10.61 -8.05
N ILE A 82 11.26 -11.68 -8.10
CA ILE A 82 10.59 -12.11 -9.31
C ILE A 82 9.63 -11.03 -9.83
N LEU A 83 8.83 -10.43 -8.94
CA LEU A 83 7.90 -9.37 -9.29
C LEU A 83 8.62 -8.09 -9.72
N ILE A 84 9.69 -7.70 -9.03
CA ILE A 84 10.50 -6.54 -9.39
C ILE A 84 11.14 -6.75 -10.77
N PHE A 85 11.74 -7.90 -11.01
CA PHE A 85 12.35 -8.22 -12.30
C PHE A 85 11.31 -8.21 -13.44
N ASN A 86 10.15 -8.81 -13.20
CA ASN A 86 9.05 -8.79 -14.17
C ASN A 86 8.58 -7.35 -14.45
N MET A 87 8.45 -6.52 -13.43
CA MET A 87 8.07 -5.12 -13.57
C MET A 87 9.08 -4.35 -14.42
N LEU A 88 10.37 -4.48 -14.13
CA LEU A 88 11.45 -3.81 -14.86
C LEU A 88 11.56 -4.29 -16.31
N ALA A 89 11.23 -5.56 -16.59
CA ALA A 89 11.30 -6.13 -17.93
C ALA A 89 10.10 -5.76 -18.82
N VAL A 90 8.92 -5.54 -18.22
CA VAL A 90 7.66 -5.39 -18.98
C VAL A 90 7.22 -3.94 -19.09
N VAL A 91 7.47 -3.12 -18.06
CA VAL A 91 6.98 -1.73 -18.05
C VAL A 91 7.98 -0.81 -18.73
N PRO A 92 7.61 -0.19 -19.87
CA PRO A 92 8.51 0.70 -20.58
C PRO A 92 8.74 2.00 -19.80
N GLU A 93 9.98 2.44 -19.74
CA GLU A 93 10.29 3.79 -19.29
C GLU A 93 9.98 4.79 -20.42
N HIS A 94 9.16 5.78 -20.12
CA HIS A 94 9.02 6.90 -21.02
C HIS A 94 10.29 7.76 -20.95
N PRO A 95 10.90 8.10 -22.10
CA PRO A 95 12.05 8.97 -22.10
C PRO A 95 11.65 10.27 -21.41
N VAL A 96 12.33 10.58 -20.31
CA VAL A 96 12.20 11.88 -19.64
C VAL A 96 12.55 12.91 -20.69
N LYS A 97 11.56 13.69 -21.17
CA LYS A 97 11.88 14.92 -21.89
C LYS A 97 12.77 15.71 -20.94
N GLU A 98 14.02 15.93 -21.34
CA GLU A 98 14.87 16.88 -20.65
C GLU A 98 14.13 18.23 -20.69
N SER A 99 13.26 18.40 -19.73
CA SER A 99 12.77 19.72 -19.39
C SER A 99 14.00 20.45 -18.91
N ASP A 100 14.29 21.58 -19.54
CA ASP A 100 15.24 22.58 -19.11
C ASP A 100 14.82 23.14 -17.74
N SER A 101 14.53 22.23 -16.86
CA SER A 101 14.09 22.52 -15.51
C SER A 101 15.32 22.97 -14.75
N ASN A 102 15.43 24.28 -14.65
CA ASN A 102 16.16 24.94 -13.59
C ASN A 102 15.79 24.20 -12.30
N ARG A 103 16.62 23.22 -11.89
CA ARG A 103 16.35 22.40 -10.71
C ARG A 103 16.35 23.32 -9.51
N LEU A 104 15.15 23.71 -9.08
CA LEU A 104 14.98 24.55 -7.92
C LEU A 104 15.64 23.87 -6.71
N PRO A 105 16.38 24.60 -5.89
CA PRO A 105 16.92 24.06 -4.65
C PRO A 105 15.78 23.53 -3.78
N LEU A 106 16.01 22.42 -3.06
CA LEU A 106 15.00 21.71 -2.27
C LEU A 106 14.18 22.65 -1.35
N ARG A 107 14.83 23.69 -0.80
CA ARG A 107 14.17 24.67 0.06
C ARG A 107 13.13 25.51 -0.69
N GLU A 108 13.40 25.89 -1.92
CA GLU A 108 12.46 26.65 -2.75
C GLU A 108 11.32 25.75 -3.23
N SER A 109 11.65 24.53 -3.64
CA SER A 109 10.64 23.53 -4.00
C SER A 109 9.65 23.29 -2.86
N PHE A 110 10.13 23.16 -1.63
CA PHE A 110 9.27 23.02 -0.45
C PHE A 110 8.37 24.23 -0.23
N LYS A 111 8.89 25.45 -0.44
CA LYS A 111 8.13 26.70 -0.32
C LYS A 111 7.00 26.76 -1.37
N TYR A 112 7.28 26.37 -2.63
CA TYR A 112 6.28 26.34 -3.69
C TYR A 112 5.19 25.31 -3.41
N VAL A 113 5.58 24.10 -2.98
CA VAL A 113 4.64 23.04 -2.62
C VAL A 113 3.75 23.46 -1.45
N TRP A 114 4.32 24.11 -0.42
CA TRP A 114 3.55 24.56 0.74
C TRP A 114 2.69 25.79 0.45
N ALA A 115 3.04 26.62 -0.53
CA ALA A 115 2.23 27.74 -1.00
C ALA A 115 0.98 27.27 -1.75
N ASN A 116 0.96 26.03 -2.26
CA ASN A 116 -0.18 25.47 -2.96
C ASN A 116 -1.29 25.10 -1.97
N GLU A 117 -2.37 25.88 -1.95
CA GLU A 117 -3.49 25.68 -1.02
C GLU A 117 -4.19 24.32 -1.17
N PRO A 118 -4.54 23.83 -2.38
CA PRO A 118 -5.10 22.51 -2.58
C PRO A 118 -4.21 21.39 -2.02
N TYR A 119 -2.89 21.51 -2.20
CA TYR A 119 -1.94 20.52 -1.70
C TYR A 119 -1.90 20.47 -0.16
N ARG A 120 -1.89 21.64 0.50
CA ARG A 120 -1.95 21.68 1.97
C ARG A 120 -3.20 21.03 2.53
N LYS A 121 -4.36 21.33 1.95
CA LYS A 121 -5.64 20.72 2.35
C LYS A 121 -5.57 19.20 2.20
N LEU A 122 -5.03 18.70 1.08
CA LEU A 122 -4.86 17.29 0.82
C LEU A 122 -3.93 16.63 1.85
N VAL A 123 -2.80 17.23 2.17
CA VAL A 123 -1.85 16.71 3.17
C VAL A 123 -2.50 16.63 4.56
N ILE A 124 -3.25 17.64 4.96
CA ILE A 124 -3.94 17.65 6.26
C ILE A 124 -5.00 16.54 6.31
N ILE A 125 -5.83 16.42 5.28
CA ILE A 125 -6.84 15.36 5.19
C ILE A 125 -6.17 13.98 5.24
N PHE A 126 -5.09 13.79 4.50
CA PHE A 126 -4.35 12.54 4.46
C PHE A 126 -3.74 12.20 5.82
N LEU A 127 -3.19 13.19 6.53
CA LEU A 127 -2.65 13.01 7.89
C LEU A 127 -3.72 12.49 8.85
N PHE A 128 -4.88 13.16 8.92
CA PHE A 128 -5.96 12.73 9.81
C PHE A 128 -6.54 11.37 9.41
N SER A 129 -6.69 11.11 8.12
CA SER A 129 -7.16 9.82 7.61
C SER A 129 -6.20 8.69 7.97
N THR A 130 -4.90 8.92 7.86
CA THR A 130 -3.87 7.93 8.20
C THR A 130 -3.85 7.63 9.70
N ILE A 131 -3.95 8.66 10.54
CA ILE A 131 -4.06 8.49 12.00
C ILE A 131 -5.31 7.67 12.34
N GLY A 132 -6.47 8.03 11.78
CA GLY A 132 -7.72 7.29 12.00
C GLY A 132 -7.62 5.83 11.59
N SER A 133 -7.05 5.56 10.42
CA SER A 133 -6.83 4.19 9.92
C SER A 133 -5.86 3.40 10.79
N ALA A 134 -4.77 4.02 11.23
CA ALA A 134 -3.79 3.36 12.11
C ALA A 134 -4.41 3.00 13.48
N MET A 135 -5.20 3.90 14.04
CA MET A 135 -5.94 3.64 15.29
C MET A 135 -6.93 2.49 15.11
N THR A 136 -7.72 2.51 14.05
CA THR A 136 -8.71 1.45 13.76
C THR A 136 -8.02 0.10 13.60
N ASN A 137 -6.93 0.03 12.84
CA ASN A 137 -6.19 -1.21 12.63
C ASN A 137 -5.60 -1.77 13.94
N SER A 138 -5.02 -0.90 14.76
CA SER A 138 -4.45 -1.31 16.04
C SER A 138 -5.53 -1.77 17.03
N LEU A 139 -6.60 -1.01 17.16
CA LEU A 139 -7.69 -1.32 18.09
C LEU A 139 -8.45 -2.58 17.67
N SER A 140 -8.65 -2.83 16.39
CA SER A 140 -9.32 -4.03 15.89
C SER A 140 -8.59 -5.31 16.31
N PHE A 141 -7.26 -5.31 16.26
CA PHE A 141 -6.46 -6.44 16.74
C PHE A 141 -6.65 -6.69 18.24
N PHE A 142 -6.56 -5.62 19.04
CA PHE A 142 -6.77 -5.74 20.50
C PHE A 142 -8.18 -6.17 20.85
N PHE A 143 -9.19 -5.68 20.12
CA PHE A 143 -10.57 -6.08 20.31
C PHE A 143 -10.77 -7.57 20.06
N VAL A 144 -10.30 -8.08 18.93
CA VAL A 144 -10.44 -9.51 18.59
C VAL A 144 -9.66 -10.37 19.59
N LYS A 145 -8.46 -9.95 20.00
CA LYS A 145 -7.62 -10.72 20.90
C LYS A 145 -8.14 -10.74 22.34
N HIS A 146 -8.60 -9.59 22.88
CA HIS A 146 -8.91 -9.45 24.30
C HIS A 146 -10.40 -9.47 24.62
N VAL A 147 -11.26 -9.05 23.68
CA VAL A 147 -12.71 -9.04 23.89
C VAL A 147 -13.34 -10.30 23.32
N LEU A 148 -12.99 -10.68 22.08
CA LEU A 148 -13.51 -11.88 21.44
C LEU A 148 -12.72 -13.15 21.82
N LEU A 149 -11.55 -13.01 22.46
CA LEU A 149 -10.65 -14.10 22.82
C LEU A 149 -10.28 -15.01 21.63
N ALA A 150 -10.30 -14.45 20.42
CA ALA A 150 -10.11 -15.16 19.16
C ALA A 150 -8.90 -14.62 18.36
N GLY A 151 -7.81 -14.28 19.06
CA GLY A 151 -6.61 -13.70 18.45
C GLY A 151 -6.03 -14.51 17.31
N ASP A 152 -6.06 -15.84 17.41
CA ASP A 152 -5.56 -16.76 16.38
C ASP A 152 -6.39 -16.73 15.08
N LEU A 153 -7.65 -16.29 15.18
CA LEU A 153 -8.57 -16.16 14.05
C LEU A 153 -8.65 -14.74 13.50
N TYR A 154 -7.79 -13.83 13.95
CA TYR A 154 -7.83 -12.43 13.55
C TYR A 154 -7.84 -12.24 12.02
N GLY A 155 -7.07 -13.05 11.27
CA GLY A 155 -7.07 -13.01 9.81
C GLY A 155 -8.45 -13.31 9.20
N PHE A 156 -9.23 -14.23 9.76
CA PHE A 156 -10.58 -14.52 9.31
C PHE A 156 -11.55 -13.37 9.60
N TYR A 157 -11.39 -12.66 10.71
CA TYR A 157 -12.20 -11.47 11.01
C TYR A 157 -11.88 -10.30 10.09
N LEU A 158 -10.66 -10.23 9.56
CA LEU A 158 -10.27 -9.22 8.56
C LEU A 158 -10.75 -9.56 7.13
N ALA A 159 -11.05 -10.83 6.84
CA ALA A 159 -11.44 -11.25 5.50
C ALA A 159 -12.66 -10.49 4.95
N PRO A 160 -13.79 -10.31 5.67
CA PRO A 160 -14.92 -9.51 5.20
C PRO A 160 -14.54 -8.06 4.90
N TYR A 161 -13.65 -7.47 5.69
CA TYR A 161 -13.16 -6.10 5.49
C TYR A 161 -12.41 -5.97 4.15
N PHE A 162 -11.45 -6.85 3.87
CA PHE A 162 -10.71 -6.83 2.61
C PHE A 162 -11.60 -7.21 1.41
N LEU A 163 -12.49 -8.18 1.57
CA LEU A 163 -13.42 -8.56 0.50
C LEU A 163 -14.35 -7.41 0.14
N SER A 164 -14.88 -6.67 1.11
CA SER A 164 -15.71 -5.50 0.85
C SER A 164 -14.95 -4.41 0.10
N GLN A 165 -13.67 -4.20 0.41
CA GLN A 165 -12.82 -3.26 -0.34
C GLN A 165 -12.64 -3.69 -1.79
N ILE A 166 -12.33 -4.97 -2.05
CA ILE A 166 -12.18 -5.50 -3.41
C ILE A 166 -13.47 -5.31 -4.22
N ILE A 167 -14.63 -5.60 -3.63
CA ILE A 167 -15.93 -5.43 -4.27
C ILE A 167 -16.25 -3.94 -4.53
N ALA A 168 -15.81 -3.05 -3.64
CA ALA A 168 -16.05 -1.61 -3.78
C ALA A 168 -15.21 -0.96 -4.89
N ILE A 169 -14.02 -1.47 -5.22
CA ILE A 169 -13.13 -0.89 -6.24
C ILE A 169 -13.85 -0.67 -7.60
N PRO A 170 -14.48 -1.67 -8.22
CA PRO A 170 -15.18 -1.47 -9.49
C PRO A 170 -16.37 -0.52 -9.39
N LEU A 171 -17.01 -0.42 -8.23
CA LEU A 171 -18.10 0.55 -8.00
C LEU A 171 -17.56 1.97 -8.01
N TRP A 172 -16.47 2.23 -7.31
CA TRP A 172 -15.80 3.52 -7.28
C TRP A 172 -15.24 3.91 -8.65
N PHE A 173 -14.66 2.96 -9.38
CA PHE A 173 -14.20 3.20 -10.76
C PHE A 173 -15.36 3.68 -11.67
N LYS A 174 -16.50 2.98 -11.62
CA LYS A 174 -17.69 3.37 -12.41
C LYS A 174 -18.25 4.74 -12.00
N LEU A 175 -18.22 5.08 -10.73
CA LEU A 175 -18.64 6.38 -10.22
C LEU A 175 -17.71 7.51 -10.69
N SER A 176 -16.41 7.30 -10.57
CA SER A 176 -15.38 8.24 -11.00
C SER A 176 -15.42 8.53 -12.51
N ALA A 177 -15.79 7.55 -13.33
CA ALA A 177 -15.93 7.72 -14.78
C ALA A 177 -17.14 8.58 -15.21
N LYS A 178 -18.06 8.88 -14.29
CA LYS A 178 -19.26 9.71 -14.55
C LYS A 178 -19.10 11.17 -14.14
N VAL A 179 -18.04 11.49 -13.43
CA VAL A 179 -17.70 12.85 -12.98
C VAL A 179 -16.62 13.46 -13.88
#